data_121e37013dd3f6a2230c83b1242babc8
#
_entry.id   121e37013dd3f6a2230c83b1242babc8
#
_cell.length_a   1.000
_cell.length_b   1.000
_cell.length_c   1.000
_cell.angle_alpha   90.00
_cell.angle_beta   90.00
_cell.angle_gamma   90.00
#
_symmetry.space_group_name_H-M   'P 1'
#
loop_
_entity.id
_entity.type
_entity.pdbx_description
1 polymer ?
#
loop_
_entity_poly.entity_id
_entity_poly.type
_entity_poly.pdbx_seq_one_letter_code
_entity_poly.pdbx_strand_id
1 'polypeptide(L)'
;LGGRQSERLGQYFASKGRAFDTVVTGSLVRHTQTWAGIERGLGLPPGQCTVQVEPGLNEYDSHAVINAINPGPLPALSEPGAYQTYFRLLRDGLRAWMDGVVTPVGMPDYDTFRSEIVEVLKRVRDNNAGKRVLVVSSGGPISTTIGYLLSTPAETTIELNYQIRNTALTECRITSKGLRLVSFNALPHLDNDADAALHTHT
;
A
#
# COMPACT_ATOMS: atom_id res chain seq x y z
N LEU A 1 9.92 -14.01 -3.75
CA LEU A 1 9.94 -12.89 -4.72
C LEU A 1 10.00 -11.55 -3.96
N GLY A 2 8.98 -11.22 -3.13
CA GLY A 2 8.88 -9.93 -2.42
C GLY A 2 10.12 -9.53 -1.62
N GLY A 3 10.81 -10.49 -0.97
CA GLY A 3 12.07 -10.21 -0.26
C GLY A 3 13.20 -9.71 -1.17
N ARG A 4 13.27 -10.21 -2.42
CA ARG A 4 14.24 -9.73 -3.41
C ARG A 4 13.89 -8.33 -3.91
N GLN A 5 12.61 -8.07 -4.17
CA GLN A 5 12.12 -6.76 -4.60
C GLN A 5 12.39 -5.68 -3.53
N SER A 6 12.09 -5.97 -2.27
CA SER A 6 12.33 -5.04 -1.16
C SER A 6 13.82 -4.79 -0.89
N GLU A 7 14.68 -5.80 -1.05
CA GLU A 7 16.12 -5.65 -0.95
C GLU A 7 16.69 -4.80 -2.09
N ARG A 8 16.22 -4.98 -3.35
CA ARG A 8 16.55 -4.09 -4.48
C ARG A 8 16.15 -2.65 -4.20
N LEU A 9 14.99 -2.44 -3.58
CA LEU A 9 14.56 -1.09 -3.18
C LEU A 9 15.52 -0.47 -2.15
N GLY A 10 15.95 -1.24 -1.15
CA GLY A 10 16.95 -0.79 -0.18
C GLY A 10 18.29 -0.43 -0.84
N GLN A 11 18.80 -1.27 -1.75
CA GLN A 11 20.02 -1.00 -2.53
C GLN A 11 19.89 0.28 -3.37
N TYR A 12 18.74 0.50 -3.97
CA TYR A 12 18.46 1.75 -4.69
C TYR A 12 18.53 2.96 -3.75
N PHE A 13 17.91 2.90 -2.56
CA PHE A 13 18.01 3.99 -1.61
C PHE A 13 19.46 4.25 -1.19
N ALA A 14 20.22 3.21 -0.90
CA ALA A 14 21.65 3.31 -0.58
C ALA A 14 22.44 3.99 -1.72
N SER A 15 22.23 3.57 -2.97
CA SER A 15 22.91 4.14 -4.15
C SER A 15 22.60 5.63 -4.39
N LYS A 16 21.45 6.10 -3.89
CA LYS A 16 21.04 7.51 -3.95
C LYS A 16 21.37 8.30 -2.68
N GLY A 17 22.07 7.70 -1.72
CA GLY A 17 22.34 8.34 -0.43
C GLY A 17 21.06 8.69 0.34
N ARG A 18 19.96 7.94 0.12
CA ARG A 18 18.69 8.18 0.80
C ARG A 18 18.67 7.42 2.12
N ALA A 19 18.71 8.15 3.23
CA ALA A 19 18.43 7.65 4.56
C ALA A 19 17.03 8.11 5.02
N PHE A 20 16.49 7.45 6.01
CA PHE A 20 15.18 7.77 6.60
C PHE A 20 15.36 8.06 8.08
N ASP A 21 14.74 9.16 8.55
CA ASP A 21 14.74 9.56 9.95
C ASP A 21 13.72 8.76 10.76
N THR A 22 12.66 8.30 10.09
CA THR A 22 11.56 7.54 10.69
C THR A 22 11.06 6.50 9.71
N VAL A 23 10.76 5.32 10.22
CA VAL A 23 10.08 4.25 9.49
C VAL A 23 8.74 3.97 10.15
N VAL A 24 7.67 3.93 9.36
CA VAL A 24 6.31 3.62 9.80
C VAL A 24 5.79 2.45 8.98
N THR A 25 5.24 1.42 9.63
CA THR A 25 4.71 0.23 8.93
C THR A 25 3.32 -0.11 9.42
N GLY A 26 2.50 -0.71 8.56
CA GLY A 26 1.37 -1.49 9.04
C GLY A 26 1.82 -2.69 9.87
N SER A 27 0.89 -3.36 10.55
CA SER A 27 1.19 -4.49 11.44
C SER A 27 1.18 -5.86 10.74
N LEU A 28 0.85 -5.93 9.45
CA LEU A 28 0.83 -7.20 8.71
C LEU A 28 2.24 -7.74 8.49
N VAL A 29 2.38 -9.07 8.54
CA VAL A 29 3.66 -9.78 8.35
C VAL A 29 4.38 -9.33 7.09
N ARG A 30 3.66 -9.14 5.98
CA ARG A 30 4.26 -8.67 4.72
C ARG A 30 4.86 -7.26 4.82
N HIS A 31 4.33 -6.37 5.68
CA HIS A 31 4.89 -5.04 5.90
C HIS A 31 6.24 -5.14 6.62
N THR A 32 6.30 -5.95 7.69
CA THR A 32 7.53 -6.21 8.44
C THR A 32 8.60 -6.86 7.55
N GLN A 33 8.22 -7.85 6.72
CA GLN A 33 9.13 -8.50 5.78
C GLN A 33 9.64 -7.56 4.70
N THR A 34 8.79 -6.62 4.22
CA THR A 34 9.19 -5.61 3.25
C THR A 34 10.21 -4.66 3.87
N TRP A 35 9.96 -4.16 5.09
CA TRP A 35 10.94 -3.33 5.78
C TRP A 35 12.26 -4.07 6.00
N ALA A 36 12.23 -5.31 6.50
CA ALA A 36 13.44 -6.10 6.71
C ALA A 36 14.27 -6.29 5.43
N GLY A 37 13.61 -6.42 4.27
CA GLY A 37 14.28 -6.45 2.98
C GLY A 37 14.93 -5.10 2.62
N ILE A 38 14.22 -4.00 2.82
CA ILE A 38 14.74 -2.65 2.59
C ILE A 38 15.93 -2.37 3.52
N GLU A 39 15.83 -2.70 4.80
CA GLU A 39 16.88 -2.53 5.81
C GLU A 39 18.18 -3.26 5.39
N ARG A 40 18.07 -4.52 4.94
CA ARG A 40 19.21 -5.27 4.40
C ARG A 40 19.80 -4.58 3.15
N GLY A 41 18.96 -4.17 2.22
CA GLY A 41 19.40 -3.49 1.00
C GLY A 41 20.09 -2.15 1.25
N LEU A 42 19.70 -1.44 2.30
CA LEU A 42 20.35 -0.23 2.80
C LEU A 42 21.71 -0.52 3.44
N GLY A 43 22.05 -1.78 3.75
CA GLY A 43 23.26 -2.17 4.48
C GLY A 43 23.20 -1.83 5.96
N LEU A 44 22.01 -1.65 6.52
CA LEU A 44 21.83 -1.35 7.94
C LEU A 44 21.84 -2.64 8.78
N PRO A 45 22.45 -2.65 9.96
CA PRO A 45 22.27 -3.74 10.92
C PRO A 45 20.79 -3.92 11.27
N PRO A 46 20.30 -5.16 11.42
CA PRO A 46 18.92 -5.42 11.80
C PRO A 46 18.52 -4.71 13.09
N GLY A 47 17.39 -4.00 13.06
CA GLY A 47 16.86 -3.26 14.21
C GLY A 47 17.59 -1.95 14.53
N GLN A 48 18.44 -1.44 13.65
CA GLN A 48 19.09 -0.14 13.83
C GLN A 48 18.09 1.02 13.79
N CYS A 49 17.06 0.90 12.93
CA CYS A 49 16.02 1.92 12.83
C CYS A 49 14.86 1.60 13.77
N THR A 50 14.38 2.62 14.48
CA THR A 50 13.12 2.51 15.22
C THR A 50 11.96 2.49 14.22
N VAL A 51 11.16 1.42 14.27
CA VAL A 51 9.97 1.25 13.45
C VAL A 51 8.72 1.53 14.27
N GLN A 52 7.91 2.46 13.82
CA GLN A 52 6.58 2.73 14.37
C GLN A 52 5.56 1.85 13.67
N VAL A 53 4.79 1.07 14.42
CA VAL A 53 3.75 0.18 13.87
C VAL A 53 2.38 0.85 14.01
N GLU A 54 1.72 1.05 12.87
CA GLU A 54 0.43 1.71 12.76
C GLU A 54 -0.59 0.78 12.09
N PRO A 55 -1.46 0.08 12.85
CA PRO A 55 -2.47 -0.82 12.28
C PRO A 55 -3.42 -0.16 11.27
N GLY A 56 -3.66 1.14 11.37
CA GLY A 56 -4.43 1.91 10.40
C GLY A 56 -3.81 1.94 8.97
N LEU A 57 -2.61 1.39 8.78
CA LEU A 57 -2.00 1.18 7.46
C LEU A 57 -2.16 -0.24 6.94
N ASN A 58 -2.96 -1.09 7.59
CA ASN A 58 -3.20 -2.45 7.16
C ASN A 58 -4.15 -2.49 5.95
N GLU A 59 -3.98 -3.54 5.15
CA GLU A 59 -4.85 -3.84 4.01
C GLU A 59 -6.24 -4.25 4.50
N TYR A 60 -7.23 -3.95 3.69
CA TYR A 60 -8.58 -4.50 3.83
C TYR A 60 -8.60 -6.00 3.49
N ASP A 61 -9.61 -6.73 3.99
CA ASP A 61 -9.83 -8.13 3.64
C ASP A 61 -10.63 -8.24 2.34
N SER A 62 -9.96 -8.58 1.24
CA SER A 62 -10.59 -8.74 -0.08
C SER A 62 -11.66 -9.83 -0.12
N HIS A 63 -11.50 -10.90 0.68
CA HIS A 63 -12.51 -11.96 0.77
C HIS A 63 -13.76 -11.47 1.49
N ALA A 64 -13.61 -10.72 2.58
CA ALA A 64 -14.74 -10.11 3.28
C ALA A 64 -15.48 -9.12 2.37
N VAL A 65 -14.75 -8.31 1.59
CA VAL A 65 -15.34 -7.37 0.60
C VAL A 65 -16.16 -8.12 -0.45
N ILE A 66 -15.61 -9.18 -1.05
CA ILE A 66 -16.34 -9.98 -2.04
C ILE A 66 -17.57 -10.65 -1.41
N ASN A 67 -17.41 -11.26 -0.23
CA ASN A 67 -18.51 -11.96 0.45
C ASN A 67 -19.65 -11.02 0.82
N ALA A 68 -19.40 -9.75 1.03
CA ALA A 68 -20.44 -8.77 1.34
C ALA A 68 -21.46 -8.57 0.21
N ILE A 69 -21.05 -8.84 -1.04
CA ILE A 69 -21.92 -8.73 -2.21
C ILE A 69 -22.22 -10.08 -2.90
N ASN A 70 -21.40 -11.08 -2.65
CA ASN A 70 -21.51 -12.42 -3.24
C ASN A 70 -21.18 -13.48 -2.18
N PRO A 71 -22.13 -13.87 -1.33
CA PRO A 71 -21.90 -14.84 -0.25
C PRO A 71 -21.74 -16.30 -0.71
N GLY A 72 -21.76 -16.54 -2.04
CA GLY A 72 -21.59 -17.87 -2.62
C GLY A 72 -20.11 -18.25 -2.80
N PRO A 73 -19.84 -19.54 -3.11
CA PRO A 73 -18.48 -20.00 -3.37
C PRO A 73 -17.89 -19.30 -4.60
N LEU A 74 -16.62 -18.92 -4.53
CA LEU A 74 -15.86 -18.43 -5.67
C LEU A 74 -15.36 -19.61 -6.52
N PRO A 75 -15.20 -19.43 -7.86
CA PRO A 75 -14.61 -20.43 -8.71
C PRO A 75 -13.17 -20.73 -8.24
N ALA A 76 -12.74 -21.99 -8.41
CA ALA A 76 -11.36 -22.36 -8.10
C ALA A 76 -10.41 -21.60 -9.05
N LEU A 77 -9.27 -21.10 -8.54
CA LEU A 77 -8.32 -20.32 -9.33
C LEU A 77 -7.75 -21.09 -10.55
N SER A 78 -7.87 -22.42 -10.54
CA SER A 78 -7.52 -23.27 -11.69
C SER A 78 -8.56 -23.27 -12.82
N GLU A 79 -9.77 -22.73 -12.58
CA GLU A 79 -10.83 -22.70 -13.58
C GLU A 79 -10.62 -21.55 -14.57
N PRO A 80 -10.93 -21.75 -15.86
CA PRO A 80 -10.87 -20.69 -16.85
C PRO A 80 -11.77 -19.50 -16.45
N GLY A 81 -11.24 -18.30 -16.48
CA GLY A 81 -11.99 -17.09 -16.14
C GLY A 81 -12.15 -16.80 -14.64
N ALA A 82 -11.59 -17.63 -13.75
CA ALA A 82 -11.68 -17.43 -12.30
C ALA A 82 -11.08 -16.09 -11.86
N TYR A 83 -9.92 -15.72 -12.40
CA TYR A 83 -9.29 -14.43 -12.12
C TYR A 83 -10.16 -13.25 -12.53
N GLN A 84 -10.74 -13.28 -13.72
CA GLN A 84 -11.62 -12.22 -14.21
C GLN A 84 -12.86 -12.09 -13.31
N THR A 85 -13.43 -13.23 -12.90
CA THR A 85 -14.56 -13.25 -11.96
C THR A 85 -14.19 -12.67 -10.61
N TYR A 86 -13.04 -13.08 -10.04
CA TYR A 86 -12.55 -12.55 -8.78
C TYR A 86 -12.35 -11.03 -8.84
N PHE A 87 -11.63 -10.52 -9.85
CA PHE A 87 -11.38 -9.08 -9.98
C PHE A 87 -12.66 -8.27 -10.22
N ARG A 88 -13.61 -8.80 -10.97
CA ARG A 88 -14.92 -8.16 -11.16
C ARG A 88 -15.67 -8.06 -9.83
N LEU A 89 -15.78 -9.17 -9.10
CA LEU A 89 -16.44 -9.20 -7.79
C LEU A 89 -15.75 -8.29 -6.76
N LEU A 90 -14.41 -8.28 -6.75
CA LEU A 90 -13.66 -7.40 -5.88
C LEU A 90 -13.93 -5.92 -6.20
N ARG A 91 -13.96 -5.55 -7.50
CA ARG A 91 -14.30 -4.19 -7.93
C ARG A 91 -15.70 -3.79 -7.47
N ASP A 92 -16.69 -4.65 -7.73
CA ASP A 92 -18.07 -4.39 -7.37
C ASP A 92 -18.25 -4.29 -5.85
N GLY A 93 -17.57 -5.15 -5.09
CA GLY A 93 -17.57 -5.13 -3.64
C GLY A 93 -16.89 -3.88 -3.05
N LEU A 94 -15.72 -3.50 -3.58
CA LEU A 94 -15.03 -2.27 -3.20
C LEU A 94 -15.92 -1.05 -3.46
N ARG A 95 -16.58 -1.01 -4.62
CA ARG A 95 -17.50 0.07 -4.95
C ARG A 95 -18.64 0.15 -3.96
N ALA A 96 -19.30 -0.98 -3.67
CA ALA A 96 -20.40 -1.03 -2.73
C ALA A 96 -19.96 -0.65 -1.29
N TRP A 97 -18.76 -1.04 -0.87
CA TRP A 97 -18.19 -0.66 0.41
C TRP A 97 -17.86 0.84 0.47
N MET A 98 -17.22 1.37 -0.56
CA MET A 98 -16.85 2.79 -0.65
C MET A 98 -18.07 3.71 -0.74
N ASP A 99 -19.17 3.26 -1.37
CA ASP A 99 -20.43 3.99 -1.45
C ASP A 99 -21.31 3.80 -0.18
N GLY A 100 -20.84 3.04 0.82
CA GLY A 100 -21.56 2.79 2.06
C GLY A 100 -22.77 1.87 1.91
N VAL A 101 -22.87 1.13 0.81
CA VAL A 101 -23.99 0.18 0.54
C VAL A 101 -23.83 -1.10 1.37
N VAL A 102 -22.60 -1.53 1.61
CA VAL A 102 -22.28 -2.70 2.43
C VAL A 102 -21.17 -2.39 3.43
N THR A 103 -21.19 -3.10 4.56
CA THR A 103 -20.05 -3.16 5.49
C THR A 103 -19.60 -4.61 5.57
N PRO A 104 -18.40 -4.97 5.08
CA PRO A 104 -17.91 -6.35 5.10
C PRO A 104 -17.77 -6.85 6.55
N VAL A 105 -18.10 -8.11 6.77
CA VAL A 105 -18.02 -8.70 8.11
C VAL A 105 -16.58 -8.70 8.63
N GLY A 106 -16.37 -8.24 9.86
CA GLY A 106 -15.05 -8.16 10.48
C GLY A 106 -14.19 -6.96 10.04
N MET A 107 -14.75 -6.07 9.24
CA MET A 107 -14.12 -4.84 8.80
C MET A 107 -14.92 -3.62 9.24
N PRO A 108 -14.28 -2.44 9.38
CA PRO A 108 -15.00 -1.18 9.51
C PRO A 108 -15.73 -0.81 8.21
N ASP A 109 -16.64 0.15 8.27
CA ASP A 109 -17.10 0.84 7.07
C ASP A 109 -15.95 1.60 6.40
N TYR A 110 -16.12 1.98 5.12
CA TYR A 110 -15.04 2.61 4.36
C TYR A 110 -14.65 3.99 4.91
N ASP A 111 -15.57 4.76 5.43
CA ASP A 111 -15.27 6.07 6.00
C ASP A 111 -14.38 5.94 7.25
N THR A 112 -14.62 4.95 8.08
CA THR A 112 -13.78 4.61 9.23
C THR A 112 -12.39 4.15 8.75
N PHE A 113 -12.32 3.20 7.81
CA PHE A 113 -11.06 2.74 7.22
C PHE A 113 -10.23 3.89 6.64
N ARG A 114 -10.86 4.76 5.85
CA ARG A 114 -10.22 5.95 5.29
C ARG A 114 -9.75 6.91 6.38
N SER A 115 -10.56 7.13 7.40
CA SER A 115 -10.25 8.04 8.50
C SER A 115 -9.06 7.58 9.31
N GLU A 116 -8.94 6.28 9.60
CA GLU A 116 -7.77 5.70 10.28
C GLU A 116 -6.47 5.94 9.50
N ILE A 117 -6.48 5.73 8.18
CA ILE A 117 -5.34 6.02 7.31
C ILE A 117 -4.97 7.51 7.38
N VAL A 118 -5.97 8.38 7.24
CA VAL A 118 -5.75 9.84 7.25
C VAL A 118 -5.19 10.31 8.59
N GLU A 119 -5.64 9.74 9.71
CA GLU A 119 -5.11 10.07 11.04
C GLU A 119 -3.64 9.62 11.18
N VAL A 120 -3.27 8.45 10.66
CA VAL A 120 -1.84 8.05 10.61
C VAL A 120 -1.03 9.06 9.80
N LEU A 121 -1.50 9.45 8.62
CA LEU A 121 -0.80 10.42 7.77
C LEU A 121 -0.67 11.80 8.43
N LYS A 122 -1.67 12.24 9.19
CA LYS A 122 -1.60 13.47 9.97
C LYS A 122 -0.51 13.37 11.06
N ARG A 123 -0.48 12.26 11.82
CA ARG A 123 0.58 12.01 12.82
C ARG A 123 1.97 11.98 12.19
N VAL A 124 2.11 11.32 11.03
CA VAL A 124 3.37 11.28 10.28
C VAL A 124 3.80 12.70 9.90
N ARG A 125 2.90 13.50 9.34
CA ARG A 125 3.19 14.90 8.99
C ARG A 125 3.59 15.74 10.20
N ASP A 126 2.82 15.68 11.28
CA ASP A 126 2.96 16.58 12.42
C ASP A 126 4.21 16.28 13.24
N ASN A 127 4.61 15.01 13.33
CA ASN A 127 5.76 14.58 14.10
C ASN A 127 7.08 14.56 13.31
N ASN A 128 7.04 14.81 12.00
CA ASN A 128 8.22 14.63 11.13
C ASN A 128 8.47 15.82 10.20
N ALA A 129 8.17 17.04 10.64
CA ALA A 129 8.50 18.24 9.86
C ALA A 129 10.01 18.31 9.58
N GLY A 130 10.39 18.48 8.30
CA GLY A 130 11.79 18.53 7.87
C GLY A 130 12.50 17.17 7.79
N LYS A 131 11.84 16.08 8.16
CA LYS A 131 12.40 14.72 8.15
C LYS A 131 11.96 13.95 6.90
N ARG A 132 12.74 12.90 6.59
CA ARG A 132 12.38 11.91 5.57
C ARG A 132 11.79 10.68 6.25
N VAL A 133 10.55 10.36 5.94
CA VAL A 133 9.82 9.23 6.50
C VAL A 133 9.61 8.17 5.41
N LEU A 134 9.90 6.91 5.74
CA LEU A 134 9.48 5.78 4.94
C LEU A 134 8.21 5.19 5.54
N VAL A 135 7.16 5.09 4.74
CA VAL A 135 5.91 4.41 5.12
C VAL A 135 5.79 3.13 4.31
N VAL A 136 5.66 1.99 4.99
CA VAL A 136 5.47 0.66 4.37
C VAL A 136 4.04 0.22 4.60
N SER A 137 3.29 0.04 3.51
CA SER A 137 1.87 -0.29 3.54
C SER A 137 1.50 -1.17 2.33
N SER A 138 0.22 -1.37 2.10
CA SER A 138 -0.36 -2.19 1.02
C SER A 138 -1.18 -1.35 0.03
N GLY A 139 -1.70 -2.00 -1.01
CA GLY A 139 -2.40 -1.36 -2.12
C GLY A 139 -3.61 -0.52 -1.69
N GLY A 140 -4.48 -1.07 -0.86
CA GLY A 140 -5.69 -0.39 -0.39
C GLY A 140 -5.39 0.91 0.36
N PRO A 141 -4.56 0.91 1.43
CA PRO A 141 -4.19 2.14 2.11
C PRO A 141 -3.45 3.15 1.22
N ILE A 142 -2.58 2.68 0.32
CA ILE A 142 -1.86 3.58 -0.60
C ILE A 142 -2.85 4.25 -1.56
N SER A 143 -3.73 3.48 -2.22
CA SER A 143 -4.73 4.03 -3.15
C SER A 143 -5.73 4.94 -2.44
N THR A 144 -6.18 4.58 -1.23
CA THR A 144 -7.04 5.41 -0.40
C THR A 144 -6.35 6.73 -0.03
N THR A 145 -5.05 6.69 0.30
CA THR A 145 -4.25 7.91 0.53
C THR A 145 -4.25 8.82 -0.69
N ILE A 146 -3.99 8.27 -1.88
CA ILE A 146 -3.96 9.06 -3.11
C ILE A 146 -5.36 9.57 -3.45
N GLY A 147 -6.39 8.74 -3.30
CA GLY A 147 -7.79 9.15 -3.45
C GLY A 147 -8.15 10.32 -2.56
N TYR A 148 -7.75 10.27 -1.29
CA TYR A 148 -7.95 11.38 -0.34
C TYR A 148 -7.18 12.65 -0.75
N LEU A 149 -5.90 12.53 -1.11
CA LEU A 149 -5.06 13.70 -1.46
C LEU A 149 -5.53 14.41 -2.74
N LEU A 150 -6.06 13.66 -3.70
CA LEU A 150 -6.51 14.16 -5.00
C LEU A 150 -8.04 14.35 -5.08
N SER A 151 -8.77 13.97 -4.03
CA SER A 151 -10.25 14.01 -4.01
C SER A 151 -10.87 13.24 -5.18
N THR A 152 -10.34 12.04 -5.46
CA THR A 152 -10.84 11.21 -6.56
C THR A 152 -12.14 10.50 -6.17
N PRO A 153 -13.04 10.23 -7.14
CA PRO A 153 -14.18 9.37 -6.90
C PRO A 153 -13.77 7.92 -6.60
N ALA A 154 -14.70 7.14 -6.03
CA ALA A 154 -14.47 5.75 -5.65
C ALA A 154 -13.91 4.91 -6.81
N GLU A 155 -14.49 5.01 -8.00
CA GLU A 155 -14.04 4.27 -9.19
C GLU A 155 -12.57 4.52 -9.50
N THR A 156 -12.14 5.79 -9.51
CA THR A 156 -10.73 6.14 -9.77
C THR A 156 -9.80 5.60 -8.66
N THR A 157 -10.24 5.64 -7.40
CA THR A 157 -9.46 5.09 -6.28
C THR A 157 -9.28 3.57 -6.42
N ILE A 158 -10.33 2.85 -6.87
CA ILE A 158 -10.27 1.41 -7.14
C ILE A 158 -9.31 1.12 -8.31
N GLU A 159 -9.38 1.89 -9.40
CA GLU A 159 -8.45 1.74 -10.52
C GLU A 159 -7.00 1.98 -10.11
N LEU A 160 -6.74 3.00 -9.28
CA LEU A 160 -5.42 3.23 -8.71
C LEU A 160 -4.93 2.04 -7.89
N ASN A 161 -5.82 1.41 -7.10
CA ASN A 161 -5.48 0.23 -6.31
C ASN A 161 -5.00 -0.93 -7.19
N TYR A 162 -5.69 -1.21 -8.29
CA TYR A 162 -5.32 -2.27 -9.23
C TYR A 162 -4.01 -2.02 -9.99
N GLN A 163 -3.55 -0.77 -10.06
CA GLN A 163 -2.29 -0.44 -10.72
C GLN A 163 -1.08 -0.56 -9.81
N ILE A 164 -1.26 -0.69 -8.49
CA ILE A 164 -0.13 -0.69 -7.55
C ILE A 164 0.73 -1.94 -7.78
N ARG A 165 2.02 -1.70 -7.96
CA ARG A 165 3.03 -2.73 -8.12
C ARG A 165 3.77 -2.99 -6.82
N ASN A 166 4.18 -4.23 -6.60
CA ASN A 166 4.94 -4.59 -5.41
C ASN A 166 6.23 -3.78 -5.30
N THR A 167 6.50 -3.25 -4.12
CA THR A 167 7.63 -2.35 -3.79
C THR A 167 7.69 -1.04 -4.56
N ALA A 168 6.63 -0.67 -5.28
CA ALA A 168 6.58 0.62 -5.95
C ALA A 168 6.61 1.78 -4.96
N LEU A 169 7.25 2.88 -5.39
CA LEU A 169 7.38 4.11 -4.62
C LEU A 169 6.25 5.09 -4.97
N THR A 170 5.58 5.56 -3.95
CA THR A 170 4.70 6.71 -4.01
C THR A 170 5.31 7.80 -3.14
N GLU A 171 5.72 8.91 -3.74
CA GLU A 171 6.38 10.01 -3.04
C GLU A 171 5.40 11.13 -2.74
N CYS A 172 5.38 11.56 -1.49
CA CYS A 172 4.62 12.71 -1.03
C CYS A 172 5.54 13.74 -0.38
N ARG A 173 5.21 15.01 -0.51
CA ARG A 173 5.90 16.10 0.17
C ARG A 173 5.06 16.63 1.32
N ILE A 174 5.66 16.73 2.50
CA ILE A 174 5.07 17.43 3.65
C ILE A 174 5.15 18.94 3.41
N THR A 175 4.03 19.63 3.52
CA THR A 175 3.93 21.10 3.41
C THR A 175 3.12 21.66 4.56
N SER A 176 3.14 22.98 4.76
CA SER A 176 2.29 23.66 5.75
C SER A 176 0.79 23.47 5.50
N LYS A 177 0.40 23.14 4.27
CA LYS A 177 -1.00 22.92 3.87
C LYS A 177 -1.40 21.43 3.85
N GLY A 178 -0.49 20.51 4.26
CA GLY A 178 -0.72 19.07 4.25
C GLY A 178 0.25 18.31 3.34
N LEU A 179 -0.06 17.05 3.07
CA LEU A 179 0.69 16.21 2.14
C LEU A 179 0.34 16.57 0.68
N ARG A 180 1.35 16.50 -0.19
CA ARG A 180 1.18 16.70 -1.64
C ARG A 180 1.82 15.53 -2.38
N LEU A 181 1.08 14.92 -3.28
CA LEU A 181 1.60 13.87 -4.17
C LEU A 181 2.66 14.45 -5.09
N VAL A 182 3.81 13.76 -5.20
CA VAL A 182 4.92 14.10 -6.10
C VAL A 182 5.01 13.06 -7.22
N SER A 183 4.98 11.77 -6.87
CA SER A 183 4.95 10.66 -7.83
C SER A 183 4.14 9.49 -7.28
N PHE A 184 3.61 8.66 -8.19
CA PHE A 184 2.81 7.50 -7.84
C PHE A 184 3.35 6.26 -8.56
N ASN A 185 3.45 5.14 -7.83
CA ASN A 185 3.67 3.79 -8.34
C ASN A 185 4.93 3.63 -9.21
N ALA A 186 6.02 4.32 -8.87
CA ALA A 186 7.29 4.25 -9.59
C ALA A 186 8.17 3.07 -9.13
N LEU A 187 8.88 2.41 -10.06
CA LEU A 187 9.80 1.29 -9.80
C LEU A 187 11.25 1.59 -10.21
N PRO A 188 11.88 2.68 -9.74
CA PRO A 188 13.21 3.06 -10.21
C PRO A 188 14.31 2.08 -9.81
N HIS A 189 14.06 1.17 -8.89
CA HIS A 189 14.97 0.12 -8.44
C HIS A 189 14.87 -1.17 -9.28
N LEU A 190 13.87 -1.26 -10.17
CA LEU A 190 13.65 -2.40 -11.07
C LEU A 190 13.60 -1.95 -12.54
N ASP A 191 14.12 -0.75 -12.85
CA ASP A 191 14.08 -0.15 -14.17
C ASP A 191 15.28 -0.61 -15.03
N ASN A 192 15.43 -1.94 -15.16
CA ASN A 192 16.40 -2.57 -16.04
C ASN A 192 15.89 -3.94 -16.52
N ASP A 193 16.39 -4.40 -17.67
CA ASP A 193 15.93 -5.65 -18.29
C ASP A 193 16.16 -6.89 -17.41
N ALA A 194 17.20 -6.91 -16.59
CA ALA A 194 17.51 -8.03 -15.71
C ALA A 194 16.49 -8.19 -14.56
N ASP A 195 15.80 -7.13 -14.19
CA ASP A 195 14.80 -7.11 -13.13
C ASP A 195 13.34 -7.17 -13.67
N ALA A 196 13.15 -7.29 -15.00
CA ALA A 196 11.80 -7.36 -15.61
C ALA A 196 10.91 -8.47 -15.00
N ALA A 197 11.50 -9.63 -14.66
CA ALA A 197 10.80 -10.74 -14.00
C ALA A 197 10.39 -10.43 -12.53
N LEU A 198 10.87 -9.32 -11.97
CA LEU A 198 10.51 -8.84 -10.63
C LEU A 198 9.30 -7.87 -10.65
N HIS A 199 8.79 -7.51 -11.81
CA HIS A 199 7.59 -6.67 -11.89
C HIS A 199 6.36 -7.50 -11.58
N THR A 200 5.68 -7.21 -10.47
CA THR A 200 4.43 -7.88 -10.08
C THR A 200 3.47 -6.85 -9.48
N HIS A 201 2.18 -7.15 -9.57
CA HIS A 201 1.12 -6.34 -8.97
C HIS A 201 0.75 -6.86 -7.56
N THR A 202 0.14 -6.02 -6.76
CA THR A 202 -0.40 -6.36 -5.44
C THR A 202 -1.68 -7.18 -5.56
#